data_89ba498bc68cdc30092860a9841ae882
#
_entry.id   89ba498bc68cdc30092860a9841ae882
#
_cell.length_a   1.000
_cell.length_b   1.000
_cell.length_c   1.000
_cell.angle_alpha   90.00
_cell.angle_beta   90.00
_cell.angle_gamma   90.00
#
_symmetry.space_group_name_H-M   'P 1'
#
loop_
_entity.id
_entity.type
_entity.pdbx_description
1 polymer ?
#
loop_
_entity_poly.entity_id
_entity_poly.type
_entity_poly.pdbx_seq_one_letter_code
_entity_poly.pdbx_strand_id
1 'polypeptide(L)'
;SEFDEIWKAMLTLQFHDILPGSCISRVYHETEKEYLKLEAKTEKIISDAQSTLLSKIDTSSYKDPHILFNTTCFARNEWININNNWLKARVNSYGYAVIVPKNKIVNGLK
;
A
#
# COMPACT_ATOMS: atom_id res chain seq x y z
N SER A 1 5.17 -14.49 14.19
CA SER A 1 5.77 -13.49 13.29
C SER A 1 5.18 -12.12 13.59
N GLU A 2 5.89 -11.05 13.23
CA GLU A 2 5.41 -9.68 13.41
C GLU A 2 4.04 -9.47 12.74
N PHE A 3 3.82 -10.09 11.61
CA PHE A 3 2.53 -10.07 10.89
C PHE A 3 1.40 -10.72 11.72
N ASP A 4 1.68 -11.82 12.39
CA ASP A 4 0.73 -12.52 13.26
C ASP A 4 0.36 -11.68 14.49
N GLU A 5 1.31 -10.95 15.07
CA GLU A 5 1.08 -10.03 16.18
C GLU A 5 0.18 -8.86 15.77
N ILE A 6 0.45 -8.24 14.60
CA ILE A 6 -0.38 -7.18 14.04
C ILE A 6 -1.81 -7.68 13.83
N TRP A 7 -1.95 -8.87 13.26
CA TRP A 7 -3.25 -9.47 12.97
C TRP A 7 -4.07 -9.75 14.23
N LYS A 8 -3.43 -10.32 15.25
CA LYS A 8 -4.07 -10.57 16.55
C LYS A 8 -4.50 -9.28 17.24
N ALA A 9 -3.64 -8.27 17.25
CA ALA A 9 -3.97 -6.99 17.83
C ALA A 9 -5.15 -6.32 17.11
N MET A 10 -5.13 -6.31 15.76
CA MET A 10 -6.21 -5.78 14.94
C MET A 10 -7.54 -6.51 15.21
N LEU A 11 -7.54 -7.83 15.30
CA LEU A 11 -8.73 -8.61 15.62
C LEU A 11 -9.26 -8.31 17.03
N THR A 12 -8.37 -8.07 18.00
CA THR A 12 -8.77 -7.67 19.35
C THR A 12 -9.50 -6.32 19.35
N LEU A 13 -9.06 -5.38 18.51
CA LEU A 13 -9.72 -4.07 18.37
C LEU A 13 -11.07 -4.15 17.66
N GLN A 14 -11.43 -5.28 17.06
CA GLN A 14 -12.74 -5.55 16.48
C GLN A 14 -13.73 -6.17 17.46
N PHE A 15 -13.44 -6.10 18.76
CA PHE A 15 -14.33 -6.59 19.80
C PHE A 15 -15.71 -5.93 19.73
N HIS A 16 -16.76 -6.66 20.13
CA HIS A 16 -18.15 -6.27 19.92
C HIS A 16 -18.58 -4.96 20.58
N ASP A 17 -17.85 -4.47 21.58
CA ASP A 17 -18.11 -3.16 22.21
C ASP A 17 -17.24 -2.04 21.62
N ILE A 18 -16.16 -2.38 20.90
CA ILE A 18 -15.26 -1.41 20.27
C ILE A 18 -15.81 -0.99 18.91
N LEU A 19 -16.10 -1.96 18.02
CA LEU A 19 -16.60 -1.70 16.66
C LEU A 19 -17.86 -0.83 16.61
N PRO A 20 -18.92 -1.10 17.41
CA PRO A 20 -20.15 -0.31 17.36
C PRO A 20 -20.03 1.01 18.13
N GLY A 21 -18.93 1.24 18.82
CA GLY A 21 -18.76 2.47 19.58
C GLY A 21 -19.52 2.52 20.90
N SER A 22 -19.80 1.39 21.50
CA SER A 22 -20.50 1.29 22.80
C SER A 22 -19.58 1.15 24.01
N CYS A 23 -18.26 1.21 23.80
CA CYS A 23 -17.27 1.15 24.87
C CYS A 23 -17.15 2.48 25.64
N ILE A 24 -16.53 2.44 26.83
CA ILE A 24 -16.26 3.64 27.63
C ILE A 24 -15.15 4.49 27.00
N SER A 25 -15.14 5.79 27.27
CA SER A 25 -14.22 6.77 26.70
C SER A 25 -12.73 6.37 26.81
N ARG A 26 -12.33 5.75 27.93
CA ARG A 26 -10.96 5.27 28.10
C ARG A 26 -10.56 4.24 27.03
N VAL A 27 -11.45 3.29 26.73
CA VAL A 27 -11.22 2.24 25.74
C VAL A 27 -11.06 2.84 24.34
N TYR A 28 -11.81 3.89 24.00
CA TYR A 28 -11.62 4.64 22.75
C TYR A 28 -10.21 5.17 22.59
N HIS A 29 -9.72 5.89 23.60
CA HIS A 29 -8.37 6.46 23.53
C HIS A 29 -7.27 5.39 23.49
N GLU A 30 -7.46 4.26 24.17
CA GLU A 30 -6.54 3.13 24.11
C GLU A 30 -6.56 2.49 22.70
N THR A 31 -7.74 2.35 22.12
CA THR A 31 -7.94 1.81 20.76
C THR A 31 -7.30 2.68 19.70
N GLU A 32 -7.53 4.00 19.74
CA GLU A 32 -6.90 4.94 18.80
C GLU A 32 -5.37 4.85 18.83
N LYS A 33 -4.80 4.82 20.04
CA LYS A 33 -3.34 4.68 20.22
C LYS A 33 -2.81 3.35 19.65
N GLU A 34 -3.57 2.28 19.84
CA GLU A 34 -3.16 0.98 19.33
C GLU A 34 -3.26 0.91 17.80
N TYR A 35 -4.30 1.46 17.19
CA TYR A 35 -4.40 1.58 15.73
C TYR A 35 -3.23 2.34 15.14
N LEU A 36 -2.83 3.47 15.72
CA LEU A 36 -1.67 4.25 15.24
C LEU A 36 -0.36 3.42 15.28
N LYS A 37 -0.18 2.60 16.32
CA LYS A 37 0.99 1.70 16.39
C LYS A 37 0.94 0.60 15.33
N LEU A 38 -0.24 0.01 15.11
CA LEU A 38 -0.42 -1.03 14.09
C LEU A 38 -0.21 -0.47 12.69
N GLU A 39 -0.72 0.73 12.42
CA GLU A 39 -0.52 1.45 11.17
C GLU A 39 0.98 1.67 10.89
N ALA A 40 1.71 2.24 11.84
CA ALA A 40 3.14 2.48 11.69
C ALA A 40 3.95 1.18 11.45
N LYS A 41 3.61 0.09 12.15
CA LYS A 41 4.25 -1.22 11.91
C LYS A 41 3.94 -1.77 10.52
N THR A 42 2.68 -1.66 10.09
CA THR A 42 2.23 -2.14 8.78
C THR A 42 2.88 -1.34 7.66
N GLU A 43 2.94 -0.02 7.78
CA GLU A 43 3.62 0.86 6.82
C GLU A 43 5.09 0.50 6.66
N LYS A 44 5.77 0.20 7.78
CA LYS A 44 7.16 -0.25 7.73
C LYS A 44 7.31 -1.56 6.95
N ILE A 45 6.49 -2.56 7.21
CA ILE A 45 6.52 -3.85 6.49
C ILE A 45 6.28 -3.62 4.99
N ILE A 46 5.30 -2.79 4.63
CA ILE A 46 5.00 -2.43 3.24
C ILE A 46 6.21 -1.75 2.59
N SER A 47 6.80 -0.77 3.25
CA SER A 47 7.96 -0.03 2.75
C SER A 47 9.17 -0.94 2.53
N ASP A 48 9.44 -1.85 3.46
CA ASP A 48 10.55 -2.81 3.36
C ASP A 48 10.32 -3.79 2.20
N ALA A 49 9.10 -4.29 2.04
CA ALA A 49 8.72 -5.16 0.93
C ALA A 49 8.81 -4.44 -0.43
N GLN A 50 8.30 -3.22 -0.52
CA GLN A 50 8.41 -2.39 -1.72
C GLN A 50 9.87 -2.10 -2.08
N SER A 51 10.70 -1.72 -1.12
CA SER A 51 12.13 -1.47 -1.33
C SER A 51 12.84 -2.72 -1.86
N THR A 52 12.50 -3.89 -1.33
CA THR A 52 13.02 -5.16 -1.81
C THR A 52 12.62 -5.46 -3.25
N LEU A 53 11.36 -5.19 -3.62
CA LEU A 53 10.90 -5.35 -5.00
C LEU A 53 11.55 -4.33 -5.94
N LEU A 54 11.62 -3.07 -5.54
CA LEU A 54 12.23 -1.99 -6.31
C LEU A 54 13.70 -2.28 -6.65
N SER A 55 14.46 -2.87 -5.72
CA SER A 55 15.86 -3.22 -5.96
C SER A 55 16.07 -4.28 -7.05
N LYS A 56 15.01 -4.99 -7.44
CA LYS A 56 15.03 -6.04 -8.48
C LYS A 56 14.49 -5.57 -9.83
N ILE A 57 13.96 -4.35 -9.91
CA ILE A 57 13.39 -3.79 -11.14
C ILE A 57 14.44 -2.89 -11.77
N ASP A 58 14.94 -3.28 -12.95
CA ASP A 58 15.87 -2.45 -13.71
C ASP A 58 15.14 -1.27 -14.36
N THR A 59 15.45 -0.08 -13.91
CA THR A 59 14.92 1.18 -14.43
C THR A 59 16.00 2.07 -15.06
N SER A 60 17.22 1.56 -15.26
CA SER A 60 18.38 2.33 -15.70
C SER A 60 18.20 2.97 -17.10
N SER A 61 17.38 2.38 -17.94
CA SER A 61 17.06 2.89 -19.28
C SER A 61 16.02 4.02 -19.31
N TYR A 62 15.43 4.37 -18.18
CA TYR A 62 14.36 5.36 -18.07
C TYR A 62 14.83 6.63 -17.35
N LYS A 63 14.37 7.77 -17.81
CA LYS A 63 14.57 9.05 -17.14
C LYS A 63 13.38 9.34 -16.24
N ASP A 64 13.62 9.48 -14.94
CA ASP A 64 12.60 9.74 -13.91
C ASP A 64 11.48 8.67 -13.90
N PRO A 65 11.83 7.38 -13.67
CA PRO A 65 10.86 6.30 -13.65
C PRO A 65 10.06 6.31 -12.35
N HIS A 66 8.76 6.09 -12.47
CA HIS A 66 7.87 5.82 -11.35
C HIS A 66 7.34 4.40 -11.45
N ILE A 67 7.24 3.71 -10.31
CA ILE A 67 6.74 2.34 -10.28
C ILE A 67 5.40 2.33 -9.56
N LEU A 68 4.40 1.78 -10.22
CA LEU A 68 3.08 1.54 -9.65
C LEU A 68 2.93 0.07 -9.30
N PHE A 69 2.52 -0.22 -8.07
CA PHE A 69 2.16 -1.56 -7.64
C PHE A 69 0.64 -1.71 -7.59
N ASN A 70 0.16 -2.85 -8.07
CA ASN A 70 -1.22 -3.28 -7.89
C ASN A 70 -1.24 -4.53 -7.00
N THR A 71 -1.71 -4.38 -5.78
CA THR A 71 -1.82 -5.46 -4.78
C THR A 71 -3.17 -6.17 -4.81
N THR A 72 -4.04 -5.83 -5.77
CA THR A 72 -5.36 -6.45 -5.89
C THR A 72 -5.36 -7.63 -6.86
N CYS A 73 -6.34 -8.52 -6.71
CA CYS A 73 -6.50 -9.72 -7.54
C CYS A 73 -7.07 -9.44 -8.95
N PHE A 74 -7.31 -8.19 -9.31
CA PHE A 74 -7.81 -7.78 -10.64
C PHE A 74 -6.94 -6.67 -11.22
N ALA A 75 -6.92 -6.56 -12.55
CA ALA A 75 -6.22 -5.49 -13.24
C ALA A 75 -6.89 -4.13 -12.96
N ARG A 76 -6.10 -3.12 -12.66
CA ARG A 76 -6.56 -1.75 -12.46
C ARG A 76 -6.19 -0.89 -13.66
N ASN A 77 -7.10 -0.01 -14.05
CA ASN A 77 -6.92 0.94 -15.14
C ASN A 77 -7.43 2.30 -14.68
N GLU A 78 -6.53 3.10 -14.12
CA GLU A 78 -6.89 4.31 -13.37
C GLU A 78 -6.12 5.53 -13.84
N TRP A 79 -6.68 6.70 -13.57
CA TRP A 79 -5.96 7.95 -13.69
C TRP A 79 -5.12 8.20 -12.44
N ILE A 80 -3.86 8.47 -12.65
CA ILE A 80 -2.90 8.81 -11.59
C ILE A 80 -2.31 10.17 -11.85
N ASN A 81 -2.00 10.89 -10.79
CA ASN A 81 -1.32 12.18 -10.87
C ASN A 81 0.14 12.02 -10.43
N ILE A 82 1.06 12.33 -11.33
CA ILE A 82 2.49 12.35 -11.06
C ILE A 82 3.03 13.73 -11.43
N ASN A 83 3.53 14.48 -10.45
CA ASN A 83 4.09 15.82 -10.65
C ASN A 83 3.12 16.75 -11.43
N ASN A 84 1.86 16.80 -11.02
CA ASN A 84 0.76 17.54 -11.66
C ASN A 84 0.42 17.11 -13.10
N ASN A 85 0.88 15.96 -13.53
CA ASN A 85 0.51 15.35 -14.81
C ASN A 85 -0.42 14.16 -14.59
N TRP A 86 -1.62 14.23 -15.15
CA TRP A 86 -2.56 13.11 -15.11
C TRP A 86 -2.25 12.12 -16.24
N LEU A 87 -2.05 10.88 -15.87
CA LEU A 87 -1.74 9.78 -16.76
C LEU A 87 -2.73 8.64 -16.53
N LYS A 88 -3.17 7.99 -17.61
CA LYS A 88 -3.96 6.77 -17.49
C LYS A 88 -3.02 5.57 -17.45
N ALA A 89 -3.03 4.84 -16.34
CA ALA A 89 -2.15 3.69 -16.14
C ALA A 89 -2.97 2.41 -15.99
N ARG A 90 -2.46 1.34 -16.60
CA ARG A 90 -2.98 -0.02 -16.40
C ARG A 90 -1.91 -0.86 -15.73
N VAL A 91 -2.29 -1.49 -14.61
CA VAL A 91 -1.44 -2.42 -13.89
C VAL A 91 -2.18 -3.75 -13.74
N ASN A 92 -1.56 -4.85 -14.13
CA ASN A 92 -2.16 -6.18 -14.00
C ASN A 92 -2.33 -6.56 -12.53
N SER A 93 -3.20 -7.58 -12.27
CA SER A 93 -3.37 -8.13 -10.92
C SER A 93 -2.04 -8.58 -10.34
N TYR A 94 -1.81 -8.29 -9.05
CA TYR A 94 -0.58 -8.59 -8.31
C TYR A 94 0.70 -8.23 -9.09
N GLY A 95 0.65 -7.12 -9.83
CA GLY A 95 1.71 -6.73 -10.73
C GLY A 95 2.24 -5.32 -10.47
N TYR A 96 3.16 -4.90 -11.33
CA TYR A 96 3.66 -3.54 -11.34
C TYR A 96 3.71 -2.98 -12.76
N ALA A 97 3.79 -1.67 -12.87
CA ALA A 97 4.07 -0.96 -14.12
C ALA A 97 5.12 0.13 -13.89
N VAL A 98 6.04 0.28 -14.84
CA VAL A 98 6.98 1.40 -14.86
C VAL A 98 6.39 2.52 -15.70
N ILE A 99 6.31 3.71 -15.16
CA ILE A 99 5.77 4.90 -15.81
C ILE A 99 6.82 6.00 -15.86
N VAL A 100 6.90 6.65 -17.03
CA VAL A 100 7.74 7.83 -17.23
C VAL A 100 6.82 9.02 -17.55
N PRO A 101 6.80 10.08 -16.74
CA PRO A 101 5.79 11.16 -16.84
C PRO A 101 5.70 11.88 -18.19
N LYS A 102 6.72 11.78 -19.03
CA LYS A 102 6.75 12.44 -20.35
C LYS A 102 6.62 11.49 -21.54
N ASN A 103 6.53 10.17 -21.32
CA ASN A 103 6.45 9.18 -22.39
C ASN A 103 5.42 8.10 -22.05
N LYS A 104 4.88 7.46 -23.10
CA LYS A 104 3.90 6.38 -23.03
C LYS A 104 4.26 5.31 -21.99
N ILE A 105 3.23 4.77 -21.34
CA ILE A 105 3.31 3.61 -20.43
C ILE A 105 4.14 2.51 -21.07
N VAL A 106 5.26 2.16 -20.43
CA VAL A 106 6.00 0.96 -20.77
C VAL A 106 5.42 -0.18 -19.92
N ASN A 107 4.74 -1.12 -20.58
CA ASN A 107 4.10 -2.25 -19.91
C ASN A 107 5.16 -3.06 -19.14
N GLY A 108 4.97 -3.16 -17.85
CA GLY A 108 5.70 -4.10 -17.02
C GLY A 108 5.36 -5.53 -17.41
N LEU A 109 6.34 -6.40 -17.25
CA LEU A 109 6.31 -7.83 -17.59
C LEU A 109 5.09 -8.57 -17.02
N LYS A 110 4.66 -9.56 -17.79
CA LYS A 110 3.73 -10.62 -17.38
C LYS A 110 4.35 -11.48 -16.29
#